data_2770e9340478abbf461db7d53744a4e0
#
_entry.id   2770e9340478abbf461db7d53744a4e0
#
_cell.length_a   1.000
_cell.length_b   1.000
_cell.length_c   1.000
_cell.angle_alpha   90.00
_cell.angle_beta   90.00
_cell.angle_gamma   90.00
#
_symmetry.space_group_name_H-M   'P 1'
#
loop_
_entity.id
_entity.type
_entity.pdbx_description
1 polymer ?
#
loop_
_entity_poly.entity_id
_entity_poly.type
_entity_poly.pdbx_seq_one_letter_code
_entity_poly.pdbx_strand_id
1 'polypeptide(L)'
;LSLFKKEKMNINNLLNEFIKTLSKRGVKVENLRMEKSFLLPFASSRPKLAHDCVALIGDAGSMINPMSGEGIFYGMEAGYLLAKDTFEFLDDNKDKLNFGIKNYEKRFNKRFGKHFLSCSLARLVFQSAFMTKRLLAIASTDQHTIDFVVELLFDEANLTLKEAILLILKFLIPLKILKLLNKTSN
;
A
#
# COMPACT_ATOMS: atom_id res chain seq x y z
N LEU A 1 -10.81 7.97 -6.39
CA LEU A 1 -11.24 6.55 -6.61
C LEU A 1 -11.06 6.09 -8.06
N SER A 2 -10.86 7.01 -9.02
CA SER A 2 -10.54 6.69 -10.43
C SER A 2 -9.06 6.39 -10.68
N LEU A 3 -8.20 6.55 -9.69
CA LEU A 3 -6.74 6.31 -9.76
C LEU A 3 -6.34 4.88 -10.16
N PHE A 4 -7.29 3.94 -10.17
CA PHE A 4 -7.04 2.53 -10.42
C PHE A 4 -7.60 2.02 -11.76
N LYS A 5 -8.24 2.87 -12.57
CA LYS A 5 -8.66 2.50 -13.92
C LYS A 5 -7.49 2.64 -14.90
N LYS A 6 -7.29 1.62 -15.75
CA LYS A 6 -6.29 1.60 -16.85
C LYS A 6 -6.57 2.60 -17.99
N GLU A 7 -7.57 3.45 -17.88
CA GLU A 7 -7.82 4.51 -18.87
C GLU A 7 -6.71 5.56 -18.75
N LYS A 8 -6.21 6.04 -19.87
CA LYS A 8 -5.33 7.21 -19.93
C LYS A 8 -6.07 8.40 -19.31
N MET A 9 -5.94 8.56 -17.99
CA MET A 9 -6.53 9.69 -17.30
C MET A 9 -5.74 10.95 -17.65
N ASN A 10 -6.43 11.94 -18.15
CA ASN A 10 -5.86 13.27 -18.31
C ASN A 10 -5.78 13.94 -16.93
N ILE A 11 -4.57 14.03 -16.38
CA ILE A 11 -4.31 14.60 -15.05
C ILE A 11 -4.86 16.04 -14.98
N ASN A 12 -4.81 16.80 -16.07
CA ASN A 12 -5.34 18.17 -16.11
C ASN A 12 -6.86 18.19 -15.93
N ASN A 13 -7.59 17.22 -16.50
CA ASN A 13 -9.04 17.12 -16.30
C ASN A 13 -9.38 16.80 -14.84
N LEU A 14 -8.66 15.87 -14.22
CA LEU A 14 -8.82 15.55 -12.79
C LEU A 14 -8.52 16.74 -11.90
N LEU A 15 -7.46 17.48 -12.18
CA LEU A 15 -7.11 18.68 -11.43
C LEU A 15 -8.23 19.72 -11.55
N ASN A 16 -8.77 19.94 -12.75
CA ASN A 16 -9.87 20.87 -12.97
C ASN A 16 -11.16 20.45 -12.23
N GLU A 17 -11.48 19.16 -12.21
CA GLU A 17 -12.62 18.64 -11.42
C GLU A 17 -12.39 18.81 -9.92
N PHE A 18 -11.17 18.56 -9.45
CA PHE A 18 -10.80 18.77 -8.06
C PHE A 18 -10.93 20.24 -7.65
N ILE A 19 -10.42 21.17 -8.47
CA ILE A 19 -10.54 22.63 -8.25
C ILE A 19 -12.02 23.04 -8.19
N LYS A 20 -12.85 22.57 -9.13
CA LYS A 20 -14.30 22.83 -9.11
C LYS A 20 -14.95 22.32 -7.81
N THR A 21 -14.51 21.16 -7.32
CA THR A 21 -15.03 20.57 -6.08
C THR A 21 -14.61 21.41 -4.85
N LEU A 22 -13.39 21.89 -4.82
CA LEU A 22 -12.90 22.78 -3.76
C LEU A 22 -13.69 24.10 -3.75
N SER A 23 -13.88 24.71 -4.91
CA SER A 23 -14.64 25.95 -5.05
C SER A 23 -16.09 25.80 -4.57
N LYS A 24 -16.74 24.66 -4.89
CA LYS A 24 -18.10 24.34 -4.37
C LYS A 24 -18.13 24.20 -2.85
N ARG A 25 -17.02 23.89 -2.21
CA ARG A 25 -16.87 23.78 -0.75
C ARG A 25 -16.44 25.10 -0.10
N GLY A 26 -16.42 26.20 -0.85
CA GLY A 26 -16.05 27.52 -0.36
C GLY A 26 -14.52 27.76 -0.22
N VAL A 27 -13.70 26.84 -0.72
CA VAL A 27 -12.24 27.03 -0.73
C VAL A 27 -11.89 27.91 -1.94
N LYS A 28 -11.34 29.12 -1.67
CA LYS A 28 -10.81 29.97 -2.73
C LYS A 28 -9.50 29.38 -3.25
N VAL A 29 -9.49 29.06 -4.53
CA VAL A 29 -8.31 28.54 -5.22
C VAL A 29 -7.87 29.58 -6.23
N GLU A 30 -6.85 30.38 -5.87
CA GLU A 30 -6.29 31.41 -6.75
C GLU A 30 -4.84 31.06 -7.11
N ASN A 31 -4.45 31.32 -8.35
CA ASN A 31 -3.07 31.20 -8.82
C ASN A 31 -2.43 29.79 -8.71
N LEU A 32 -3.19 28.72 -8.92
CA LEU A 32 -2.64 27.37 -9.00
C LEU A 32 -1.66 27.27 -10.17
N ARG A 33 -0.39 27.05 -9.87
CA ARG A 33 0.64 26.69 -10.84
C ARG A 33 1.01 25.23 -10.67
N MET A 34 0.90 24.45 -11.72
CA MET A 34 1.43 23.10 -11.74
C MET A 34 2.95 23.19 -12.00
N GLU A 35 3.75 23.00 -10.95
CA GLU A 35 5.21 23.13 -11.08
C GLU A 35 5.82 21.85 -11.65
N LYS A 36 5.50 20.70 -11.09
CA LYS A 36 6.06 19.40 -11.50
C LYS A 36 5.11 18.27 -11.17
N SER A 37 5.17 17.19 -11.92
CA SER A 37 4.52 15.91 -11.62
C SER A 37 5.54 14.79 -11.65
N PHE A 38 5.40 13.84 -10.70
CA PHE A 38 6.26 12.66 -10.60
C PHE A 38 5.41 11.41 -10.52
N LEU A 39 5.94 10.30 -11.04
CA LEU A 39 5.34 8.98 -10.87
C LEU A 39 5.69 8.46 -9.47
N LEU A 40 4.69 7.97 -8.75
CA LEU A 40 4.89 7.31 -7.47
C LEU A 40 5.07 5.80 -7.69
N PRO A 41 6.23 5.24 -7.35
CA PRO A 41 6.52 3.82 -7.53
C PRO A 41 5.93 3.00 -6.38
N PHE A 42 4.74 2.45 -6.57
CA PHE A 42 4.12 1.55 -5.61
C PHE A 42 4.85 0.21 -5.51
N ALA A 43 4.83 -0.41 -4.33
CA ALA A 43 5.45 -1.70 -4.05
C ALA A 43 4.87 -2.91 -4.84
N SER A 44 3.99 -2.65 -5.80
CA SER A 44 3.55 -3.64 -6.80
C SER A 44 4.63 -3.99 -7.83
N SER A 45 5.59 -3.10 -8.06
CA SER A 45 6.85 -3.39 -8.73
C SER A 45 7.92 -3.60 -7.66
N ARG A 46 8.56 -4.75 -7.64
CA ARG A 46 9.59 -5.08 -6.65
C ARG A 46 10.97 -5.03 -7.32
N PRO A 47 11.64 -3.87 -7.33
CA PRO A 47 12.99 -3.79 -7.81
C PRO A 47 13.91 -4.59 -6.89
N LYS A 48 15.04 -5.02 -7.40
CA LYS A 48 16.14 -5.51 -6.58
C LYS A 48 16.67 -4.34 -5.75
N LEU A 49 16.67 -4.48 -4.42
CA LEU A 49 17.05 -3.40 -3.51
C LEU A 49 18.55 -3.26 -3.31
N ALA A 50 19.31 -4.31 -3.62
CA ALA A 50 20.75 -4.38 -3.42
C ALA A 50 21.45 -4.77 -4.71
N HIS A 51 22.45 -3.99 -5.12
CA HIS A 51 23.32 -4.32 -6.24
C HIS A 51 24.74 -3.79 -5.93
N ASP A 52 25.70 -4.70 -5.82
CA ASP A 52 27.07 -4.39 -5.39
C ASP A 52 27.09 -3.50 -4.13
N CYS A 53 27.71 -2.32 -4.20
CA CYS A 53 27.74 -1.35 -3.11
C CYS A 53 26.63 -0.30 -3.19
N VAL A 54 25.51 -0.60 -3.89
CA VAL A 54 24.34 0.30 -4.02
C VAL A 54 23.14 -0.33 -3.36
N ALA A 55 22.45 0.46 -2.54
CA ALA A 55 21.17 0.09 -1.94
C ALA A 55 20.09 1.11 -2.31
N LEU A 56 18.88 0.61 -2.61
CA LEU A 56 17.70 1.43 -2.89
C LEU A 56 16.82 1.49 -1.64
N ILE A 57 16.39 2.69 -1.25
CA ILE A 57 15.47 2.94 -0.14
C ILE A 57 14.35 3.89 -0.57
N GLY A 58 13.23 3.89 0.16
CA GLY A 58 12.09 4.77 -0.10
C GLY A 58 11.53 4.58 -1.51
N ASP A 59 11.22 5.68 -2.19
CA ASP A 59 10.63 5.68 -3.53
C ASP A 59 11.53 5.00 -4.57
N ALA A 60 12.86 5.15 -4.46
CA ALA A 60 13.81 4.47 -5.34
C ALA A 60 13.71 2.94 -5.22
N GLY A 61 13.34 2.42 -4.05
CA GLY A 61 13.09 1.02 -3.78
C GLY A 61 11.63 0.59 -3.98
N SER A 62 10.77 1.46 -4.53
CA SER A 62 9.32 1.22 -4.67
C SER A 62 8.65 0.83 -3.34
N MET A 63 8.96 1.56 -2.26
CA MET A 63 8.51 1.24 -0.90
C MET A 63 7.22 1.98 -0.51
N ILE A 64 6.31 2.19 -1.44
CA ILE A 64 5.00 2.80 -1.18
C ILE A 64 3.95 1.70 -1.09
N ASN A 65 3.19 1.67 0.02
CA ASN A 65 2.10 0.72 0.20
C ASN A 65 1.08 0.85 -0.94
N PRO A 66 0.78 -0.23 -1.67
CA PRO A 66 -0.13 -0.17 -2.84
C PRO A 66 -1.58 0.18 -2.50
N MET A 67 -2.00 0.05 -1.25
CA MET A 67 -3.36 0.37 -0.80
C MET A 67 -3.49 1.77 -0.23
N SER A 68 -2.65 2.10 0.77
CA SER A 68 -2.75 3.38 1.50
C SER A 68 -2.01 4.52 0.80
N GLY A 69 -1.00 4.23 -0.02
CA GLY A 69 -0.08 5.24 -0.56
C GLY A 69 0.96 5.71 0.46
N GLU A 70 1.03 5.09 1.64
CA GLU A 70 2.01 5.38 2.67
C GLU A 70 3.38 4.81 2.26
N GLY A 71 4.46 5.60 2.44
CA GLY A 71 5.82 5.22 2.08
C GLY A 71 6.87 5.68 3.07
N ILE A 72 6.53 6.64 3.95
CA ILE A 72 7.48 7.25 4.89
C ILE A 72 8.00 6.22 5.88
N PHE A 73 7.09 5.46 6.52
CA PHE A 73 7.45 4.41 7.47
C PHE A 73 8.38 3.36 6.84
N TYR A 74 8.02 2.85 5.66
CA TYR A 74 8.83 1.82 4.99
C TYR A 74 10.20 2.35 4.56
N GLY A 75 10.27 3.62 4.12
CA GLY A 75 11.53 4.28 3.79
C GLY A 75 12.43 4.47 5.01
N MET A 76 11.86 4.88 6.15
CA MET A 76 12.60 5.01 7.42
C MET A 76 13.11 3.66 7.92
N GLU A 77 12.27 2.63 7.92
CA GLU A 77 12.66 1.27 8.30
C GLU A 77 13.75 0.69 7.38
N ALA A 78 13.63 0.93 6.08
CA ALA A 78 14.66 0.54 5.12
C ALA A 78 16.00 1.20 5.43
N GLY A 79 15.98 2.51 5.71
CA GLY A 79 17.19 3.26 6.12
C GLY A 79 17.80 2.71 7.42
N TYR A 80 16.96 2.42 8.42
CA TYR A 80 17.42 1.81 9.69
C TYR A 80 18.04 0.43 9.48
N LEU A 81 17.38 -0.45 8.71
CA LEU A 81 17.89 -1.79 8.43
C LEU A 81 19.20 -1.73 7.64
N LEU A 82 19.29 -0.84 6.64
CA LEU A 82 20.52 -0.64 5.86
C LEU A 82 21.67 -0.18 6.76
N ALA A 83 21.44 0.85 7.58
CA ALA A 83 22.43 1.36 8.50
C ALA A 83 22.92 0.26 9.46
N LYS A 84 21.99 -0.48 10.07
CA LYS A 84 22.29 -1.58 10.98
C LYS A 84 23.14 -2.68 10.34
N ASP A 85 22.88 -2.99 9.07
CA ASP A 85 23.55 -4.10 8.38
C ASP A 85 24.88 -3.68 7.71
N THR A 86 25.17 -2.36 7.62
CA THR A 86 26.36 -1.85 6.91
C THR A 86 27.29 -1.00 7.77
N PHE A 87 26.82 -0.45 8.89
CA PHE A 87 27.59 0.54 9.67
C PHE A 87 28.98 0.05 10.07
N GLU A 88 29.10 -1.20 10.50
CA GLU A 88 30.39 -1.80 10.91
C GLU A 88 31.37 -2.01 9.75
N PHE A 89 30.90 -1.91 8.50
CA PHE A 89 31.66 -2.22 7.30
C PHE A 89 31.98 -1.00 6.43
N LEU A 90 31.59 0.23 6.86
CA LEU A 90 31.77 1.44 6.06
C LEU A 90 33.22 1.74 5.74
N ASP A 91 34.13 1.48 6.71
CA ASP A 91 35.57 1.68 6.59
C ASP A 91 36.33 0.41 6.24
N ASP A 92 35.60 -0.68 5.95
CA ASP A 92 36.17 -1.99 5.67
C ASP A 92 36.26 -2.25 4.14
N ASN A 93 36.57 -3.45 3.75
CA ASN A 93 36.64 -3.79 2.33
C ASN A 93 35.24 -3.85 1.68
N LYS A 94 35.20 -3.64 0.34
CA LYS A 94 33.94 -3.60 -0.45
C LYS A 94 33.13 -4.89 -0.36
N ASP A 95 33.75 -6.04 -0.13
CA ASP A 95 33.06 -7.33 -0.08
C ASP A 95 32.19 -7.44 1.18
N LYS A 96 32.68 -6.97 2.32
CA LYS A 96 31.91 -6.93 3.58
C LYS A 96 30.77 -5.94 3.48
N LEU A 97 30.98 -4.77 2.89
CA LEU A 97 29.94 -3.78 2.65
C LEU A 97 28.84 -4.36 1.73
N ASN A 98 29.23 -5.02 0.65
CA ASN A 98 28.30 -5.69 -0.26
C ASN A 98 27.48 -6.79 0.45
N PHE A 99 28.11 -7.54 1.35
CA PHE A 99 27.42 -8.51 2.20
C PHE A 99 26.36 -7.84 3.09
N GLY A 100 26.69 -6.73 3.75
CA GLY A 100 25.74 -5.96 4.56
C GLY A 100 24.56 -5.45 3.75
N ILE A 101 24.80 -4.91 2.56
CA ILE A 101 23.74 -4.42 1.65
C ILE A 101 22.81 -5.57 1.19
N LYS A 102 23.35 -6.75 0.90
CA LYS A 102 22.53 -7.94 0.57
C LYS A 102 21.73 -8.44 1.79
N ASN A 103 22.27 -8.33 3.00
CA ASN A 103 21.53 -8.65 4.23
C ASN A 103 20.37 -7.70 4.44
N TYR A 104 20.57 -6.40 4.24
CA TYR A 104 19.49 -5.40 4.25
C TYR A 104 18.34 -5.81 3.34
N GLU A 105 18.60 -6.10 2.06
CA GLU A 105 17.57 -6.51 1.10
C GLU A 105 16.81 -7.75 1.60
N LYS A 106 17.53 -8.76 2.07
CA LYS A 106 16.92 -10.00 2.59
C LYS A 106 16.02 -9.73 3.79
N ARG A 107 16.48 -8.90 4.73
CA ARG A 107 15.72 -8.54 5.94
C ARG A 107 14.49 -7.71 5.61
N PHE A 108 14.64 -6.70 4.76
CA PHE A 108 13.52 -5.88 4.31
C PHE A 108 12.45 -6.73 3.62
N ASN A 109 12.84 -7.56 2.67
CA ASN A 109 11.91 -8.45 1.95
C ASN A 109 11.27 -9.50 2.88
N LYS A 110 11.99 -10.00 3.87
CA LYS A 110 11.43 -10.92 4.88
C LYS A 110 10.35 -10.25 5.71
N ARG A 111 10.57 -8.99 6.11
CA ARG A 111 9.62 -8.23 6.95
C ARG A 111 8.41 -7.76 6.15
N PHE A 112 8.61 -7.07 5.04
CA PHE A 112 7.56 -6.37 4.32
C PHE A 112 7.08 -7.05 3.03
N GLY A 113 7.84 -8.02 2.53
CA GLY A 113 7.55 -8.62 1.23
C GLY A 113 6.17 -9.28 1.13
N LYS A 114 5.72 -9.98 2.18
CA LYS A 114 4.38 -10.60 2.23
C LYS A 114 3.29 -9.54 2.38
N HIS A 115 3.52 -8.53 3.23
CA HIS A 115 2.60 -7.42 3.42
C HIS A 115 2.34 -6.68 2.12
N PHE A 116 3.37 -6.24 1.40
CA PHE A 116 3.22 -5.58 0.12
C PHE A 116 2.51 -6.44 -0.94
N LEU A 117 2.76 -7.76 -0.93
CA LEU A 117 2.00 -8.67 -1.79
C LEU A 117 0.52 -8.68 -1.42
N SER A 118 0.20 -8.78 -0.14
CA SER A 118 -1.17 -8.76 0.38
C SER A 118 -1.89 -7.47 0.00
N CYS A 119 -1.24 -6.31 0.20
CA CYS A 119 -1.77 -5.01 -0.20
C CYS A 119 -1.97 -4.91 -1.73
N SER A 120 -1.05 -5.45 -2.52
CA SER A 120 -1.17 -5.47 -3.99
C SER A 120 -2.36 -6.30 -4.45
N LEU A 121 -2.61 -7.45 -3.82
CA LEU A 121 -3.78 -8.29 -4.10
C LEU A 121 -5.08 -7.64 -3.63
N ALA A 122 -5.10 -7.12 -2.40
CA ALA A 122 -6.27 -6.44 -1.85
C ALA A 122 -6.67 -5.20 -2.68
N ARG A 123 -5.70 -4.48 -3.25
CA ARG A 123 -5.95 -3.35 -4.16
C ARG A 123 -6.84 -3.73 -5.34
N LEU A 124 -6.80 -4.98 -5.83
CA LEU A 124 -7.63 -5.43 -6.94
C LEU A 124 -9.12 -5.33 -6.62
N VAL A 125 -9.50 -5.50 -5.35
CA VAL A 125 -10.89 -5.32 -4.89
C VAL A 125 -11.35 -3.88 -5.12
N PHE A 126 -10.48 -2.91 -4.86
CA PHE A 126 -10.80 -1.48 -5.00
C PHE A 126 -10.83 -0.99 -6.46
N GLN A 127 -10.35 -1.79 -7.41
CA GLN A 127 -10.47 -1.48 -8.84
C GLN A 127 -11.90 -1.67 -9.38
N SER A 128 -12.74 -2.43 -8.69
CA SER A 128 -14.14 -2.66 -9.05
C SER A 128 -15.06 -1.92 -8.09
N ALA A 129 -15.90 -1.00 -8.62
CA ALA A 129 -16.90 -0.30 -7.82
C ALA A 129 -17.88 -1.26 -7.15
N PHE A 130 -18.23 -2.37 -7.80
CA PHE A 130 -19.09 -3.41 -7.22
C PHE A 130 -18.39 -4.08 -6.03
N MET A 131 -17.14 -4.52 -6.20
CA MET A 131 -16.36 -5.17 -5.14
C MET A 131 -16.14 -4.22 -3.95
N THR A 132 -15.81 -2.96 -4.22
CA THR A 132 -15.64 -1.94 -3.16
C THR A 132 -16.92 -1.71 -2.38
N LYS A 133 -18.08 -1.53 -3.06
CA LYS A 133 -19.36 -1.38 -2.39
C LYS A 133 -19.71 -2.60 -1.56
N ARG A 134 -19.44 -3.79 -2.07
CA ARG A 134 -19.67 -5.04 -1.35
C ARG A 134 -18.79 -5.15 -0.12
N LEU A 135 -17.48 -4.86 -0.23
CA LEU A 135 -16.56 -4.86 0.90
C LEU A 135 -17.00 -3.88 2.00
N LEU A 136 -17.36 -2.65 1.63
CA LEU A 136 -17.87 -1.65 2.58
C LEU A 136 -19.16 -2.11 3.28
N ALA A 137 -20.05 -2.77 2.53
CA ALA A 137 -21.26 -3.31 3.10
C ALA A 137 -21.01 -4.50 4.05
N ILE A 138 -20.01 -5.33 3.81
CA ILE A 138 -19.58 -6.38 4.73
C ILE A 138 -18.94 -5.74 5.96
N ALA A 139 -17.99 -4.83 5.76
CA ALA A 139 -17.29 -4.12 6.83
C ALA A 139 -18.27 -3.38 7.77
N SER A 140 -19.34 -2.76 7.23
CA SER A 140 -20.37 -2.09 8.05
C SER A 140 -21.15 -3.03 8.99
N THR A 141 -20.99 -4.34 8.87
CA THR A 141 -21.70 -5.34 9.66
C THR A 141 -20.79 -6.30 10.40
N ASP A 142 -19.49 -6.22 10.19
CA ASP A 142 -18.52 -7.18 10.69
C ASP A 142 -17.22 -6.48 11.11
N GLN A 143 -17.05 -6.32 12.42
CA GLN A 143 -15.90 -5.64 13.03
C GLN A 143 -14.57 -6.26 12.60
N HIS A 144 -14.49 -7.59 12.57
CA HIS A 144 -13.28 -8.30 12.17
C HIS A 144 -12.83 -7.92 10.73
N THR A 145 -13.78 -7.70 9.83
CA THR A 145 -13.45 -7.24 8.47
C THR A 145 -12.93 -5.80 8.47
N ILE A 146 -13.47 -4.91 9.33
CA ILE A 146 -12.95 -3.54 9.49
C ILE A 146 -11.51 -3.60 10.02
N ASP A 147 -11.29 -4.30 11.13
CA ASP A 147 -10.00 -4.39 11.78
C ASP A 147 -8.94 -4.93 10.81
N PHE A 148 -9.25 -5.99 10.08
CA PHE A 148 -8.36 -6.55 9.06
C PHE A 148 -8.03 -5.54 7.93
N VAL A 149 -9.02 -4.78 7.44
CA VAL A 149 -8.77 -3.75 6.41
C VAL A 149 -7.92 -2.62 6.96
N VAL A 150 -8.15 -2.20 8.21
CA VAL A 150 -7.35 -1.16 8.88
C VAL A 150 -5.91 -1.64 9.07
N GLU A 151 -5.70 -2.84 9.58
CA GLU A 151 -4.37 -3.45 9.73
C GLU A 151 -3.64 -3.56 8.38
N LEU A 152 -4.35 -3.91 7.32
CA LEU A 152 -3.76 -3.99 5.98
C LEU A 152 -3.38 -2.62 5.41
N LEU A 153 -4.07 -1.54 5.83
CA LEU A 153 -3.79 -0.17 5.39
C LEU A 153 -2.65 0.48 6.16
N PHE A 154 -2.58 0.25 7.47
CA PHE A 154 -1.75 1.04 8.39
C PHE A 154 -0.74 0.21 9.18
N ASP A 155 -0.87 -1.11 9.19
CA ASP A 155 -0.01 -2.04 9.89
C ASP A 155 0.76 -2.98 8.94
N GLU A 156 1.35 -4.02 9.51
CA GLU A 156 2.10 -5.04 8.77
C GLU A 156 1.29 -6.33 8.54
N ALA A 157 -0.04 -6.23 8.52
CA ALA A 157 -0.90 -7.39 8.30
C ALA A 157 -0.63 -8.08 6.97
N ASN A 158 -0.78 -9.40 6.97
CA ASN A 158 -0.60 -10.22 5.78
C ASN A 158 -1.91 -10.93 5.46
N LEU A 159 -2.29 -10.94 4.20
CA LEU A 159 -3.42 -11.73 3.72
C LEU A 159 -3.02 -13.22 3.77
N THR A 160 -3.49 -13.92 4.80
CA THR A 160 -3.32 -15.37 4.92
C THR A 160 -4.36 -16.09 4.05
N LEU A 161 -4.08 -17.37 3.74
CA LEU A 161 -5.05 -18.20 3.00
C LEU A 161 -6.39 -18.30 3.74
N LYS A 162 -6.37 -18.37 5.07
CA LYS A 162 -7.57 -18.41 5.92
C LYS A 162 -8.40 -17.14 5.78
N GLU A 163 -7.77 -15.96 5.86
CA GLU A 163 -8.44 -14.66 5.70
C GLU A 163 -8.97 -14.46 4.29
N ALA A 164 -8.20 -14.87 3.28
CA ALA A 164 -8.64 -14.82 1.89
C ALA A 164 -9.91 -15.68 1.67
N ILE A 165 -9.92 -16.92 2.17
CA ILE A 165 -11.09 -17.81 2.08
C ILE A 165 -12.26 -17.21 2.84
N LEU A 166 -12.06 -16.72 4.07
CA LEU A 166 -13.11 -16.11 4.88
C LEU A 166 -13.72 -14.89 4.16
N LEU A 167 -12.89 -14.04 3.57
CA LEU A 167 -13.36 -12.88 2.80
C LEU A 167 -14.17 -13.32 1.58
N ILE A 168 -13.69 -14.30 0.83
CA ILE A 168 -14.42 -14.86 -0.34
C ILE A 168 -15.77 -15.40 0.10
N LEU A 169 -15.84 -16.18 1.19
CA LEU A 169 -17.11 -16.70 1.70
C LEU A 169 -18.07 -15.56 2.08
N LYS A 170 -17.60 -14.51 2.77
CA LYS A 170 -18.39 -13.32 3.09
C LYS A 170 -18.90 -12.61 1.84
N PHE A 171 -18.12 -12.60 0.75
CA PHE A 171 -18.56 -12.06 -0.53
C PHE A 171 -19.66 -12.88 -1.21
N LEU A 172 -19.74 -14.19 -0.98
CA LEU A 172 -20.74 -15.08 -1.56
C LEU A 172 -22.07 -15.05 -0.77
N ILE A 173 -22.03 -14.80 0.54
CA ILE A 173 -23.20 -14.80 1.40
C ILE A 173 -24.04 -13.53 1.18
N PRO A 174 -25.39 -13.62 1.02
CA PRO A 174 -26.25 -12.46 0.96
C PRO A 174 -26.12 -11.57 2.20
N LEU A 175 -26.09 -10.24 2.04
CA LEU A 175 -25.90 -9.30 3.15
C LEU A 175 -26.95 -9.42 4.25
N LYS A 176 -28.18 -9.82 3.90
CA LYS A 176 -29.26 -10.08 4.88
C LYS A 176 -28.89 -11.22 5.83
N ILE A 177 -28.32 -12.29 5.30
CA ILE A 177 -27.87 -13.45 6.09
C ILE A 177 -26.66 -13.09 6.95
N LEU A 178 -25.71 -12.36 6.39
CA LEU A 178 -24.52 -11.91 7.13
C LEU A 178 -24.90 -11.05 8.34
N LYS A 179 -25.86 -10.16 8.20
CA LYS A 179 -26.42 -9.35 9.30
C LYS A 179 -27.07 -10.19 10.41
N LEU A 180 -27.72 -11.28 10.04
CA LEU A 180 -28.33 -12.20 11.02
C LEU A 180 -27.25 -12.98 11.79
N LEU A 181 -26.25 -13.53 11.09
CA LEU A 181 -25.17 -14.28 11.71
C LEU A 181 -24.37 -13.43 12.71
N ASN A 182 -24.09 -12.18 12.38
CA ASN A 182 -23.35 -11.27 13.28
C ASN A 182 -24.20 -10.79 14.48
N LYS A 183 -25.53 -10.83 14.41
CA LYS A 183 -26.42 -10.53 15.56
C LYS A 183 -26.48 -11.66 16.59
N THR A 184 -26.18 -12.89 16.20
CA THR A 184 -26.20 -14.07 17.11
C THR A 184 -24.84 -14.31 17.77
N SER A 185 -23.81 -13.58 17.39
CA SER A 185 -22.44 -13.71 17.92
C SER A 185 -22.07 -12.62 18.95
N ASN A 186 -22.95 -11.68 19.21
CA ASN A 186 -22.89 -10.68 20.28
C ASN A 186 -23.96 -10.99 21.34
#